data_01d8e5357e756f25cbe9544c86a1aeff
#
_entry.id   01d8e5357e756f25cbe9544c86a1aeff
#
_cell.length_a   1.000
_cell.length_b   1.000
_cell.length_c   1.000
_cell.angle_alpha   90.00
_cell.angle_beta   90.00
_cell.angle_gamma   90.00
#
_symmetry.space_group_name_H-M   'P 1'
#
loop_
_entity.id
_entity.type
_entity.pdbx_description
1 polymer ?
#
loop_
_entity_poly.entity_id
_entity_poly.type
_entity_poly.pdbx_seq_one_letter_code
_entity_poly.pdbx_strand_id
1 'polypeptide(L)'
;SSGGTALRPISYGPQLASQVFADWTATASTLTDNGDGTWNLTDTDGGIGYINDILTGLTVGKVYQVTSTVTNNTTSGALTLQVGTSVGAPQIASKYINADTNGAITFSFVAEAIQHYLGFRASAFVAGDGFDFTPISVREVLFDQAGAPLTLFNHPANTPRIEYNAAGERLGLLVEEARTNLVASSENIGGTGWATLTTNVTKTDGIAWSGITPSLLTNNAGAGVVGAIIFNFTANAAPYTQTLILERGTSLARTNFGIYQGGWVGLVAYNWDTKLMENGAGTIDSSSVEQLGIGPNGGDLVRLSMTSTPAAGTAGFYFYFYGSGGGSVQADSSLYFYTAQLEAGAFPTSYIPTSGATATRAADVASTSLAGIWEDTAGTVVMEVSLLSNVRSCDLPRFWDGSLNNVIGYYTNGTPTVSNAVLFIKSGNVLQPVTTSGQVDLEQTTKFAFAYGRGVFSHCRGGGAASNDAFTEPTGINSAYFGAQGAIANTFCGHIKSLQYIPRRLTNAQLQELTQ
;
A
#
# COMPACT_ATOMS: atom_id res chain seq x y z
N SER A 1 -7.32 9.60 4.58
CA SER A 1 -6.80 8.28 4.16
C SER A 1 -6.61 7.39 5.37
N SER A 2 -6.83 6.10 5.22
CA SER A 2 -6.63 5.09 6.26
C SER A 2 -5.16 4.69 6.45
N GLY A 3 -4.24 5.38 5.79
CA GLY A 3 -2.86 4.95 5.64
C GLY A 3 -2.72 3.92 4.51
N GLY A 4 -1.54 3.33 4.38
CA GLY A 4 -1.25 2.29 3.39
C GLY A 4 0.18 2.35 2.88
N THR A 5 0.62 1.31 2.17
CA THR A 5 1.99 1.24 1.68
C THR A 5 2.19 2.03 0.39
N ALA A 6 3.39 2.56 0.21
CA ALA A 6 3.91 3.08 -1.05
C ALA A 6 5.42 2.87 -1.11
N LEU A 7 5.97 2.64 -2.29
CA LEU A 7 7.42 2.58 -2.50
C LEU A 7 7.95 4.01 -2.56
N ARG A 8 8.85 4.38 -1.63
CA ARG A 8 9.33 5.75 -1.48
C ARG A 8 10.78 5.81 -0.99
N PRO A 9 11.63 6.75 -1.48
CA PRO A 9 12.94 7.00 -0.89
C PRO A 9 12.78 7.55 0.52
N ILE A 10 13.33 6.87 1.52
CA ILE A 10 13.31 7.33 2.91
C ILE A 10 14.68 7.22 3.57
N SER A 11 14.94 8.14 4.49
CA SER A 11 16.01 8.08 5.47
C SER A 11 15.45 8.45 6.84
N TYR A 12 16.27 8.36 7.85
CA TYR A 12 15.83 8.57 9.23
C TYR A 12 16.68 9.66 9.90
N GLY A 13 16.00 10.51 10.66
CA GLY A 13 16.60 11.48 11.55
C GLY A 13 17.28 10.83 12.76
N PRO A 14 17.77 11.63 13.70
CA PRO A 14 18.37 11.15 14.93
C PRO A 14 17.38 10.36 15.78
N GLN A 15 17.90 9.50 16.66
CA GLN A 15 17.12 8.77 17.66
C GLN A 15 16.56 9.74 18.70
N LEU A 16 15.28 9.66 19.00
CA LEU A 16 14.57 10.51 19.96
C LEU A 16 14.21 9.79 21.27
N ALA A 17 13.89 8.49 21.23
CA ALA A 17 13.56 7.76 22.45
C ALA A 17 14.78 7.65 23.36
N SER A 18 14.57 7.81 24.67
CA SER A 18 15.60 7.55 25.67
C SER A 18 16.03 6.09 25.59
N GLN A 19 17.32 5.83 25.61
CA GLN A 19 17.89 4.48 25.71
C GLN A 19 18.25 4.13 27.16
N VAL A 20 17.97 5.01 28.10
CA VAL A 20 18.18 4.78 29.54
C VAL A 20 16.90 4.23 30.13
N PHE A 21 16.64 2.95 29.90
CA PHE A 21 15.39 2.31 30.32
C PHE A 21 15.23 2.22 31.85
N ALA A 22 16.29 2.36 32.61
CA ALA A 22 16.24 2.46 34.07
C ALA A 22 15.41 3.66 34.56
N ASP A 23 15.27 4.71 33.72
CA ASP A 23 14.48 5.91 34.03
C ASP A 23 13.01 5.79 33.59
N TRP A 24 12.66 4.69 32.90
CA TRP A 24 11.29 4.46 32.47
C TRP A 24 10.40 4.06 33.64
N THR A 25 9.17 4.55 33.62
CA THR A 25 8.19 4.21 34.68
C THR A 25 7.58 2.84 34.40
N ALA A 26 7.83 1.88 35.29
CA ALA A 26 7.17 0.58 35.28
C ALA A 26 5.99 0.58 36.27
N THR A 27 4.87 -0.03 35.85
CA THR A 27 3.67 -0.19 36.69
C THR A 27 3.25 -1.65 36.65
N ALA A 28 3.03 -2.24 37.83
CA ALA A 28 2.73 -3.66 37.99
C ALA A 28 3.74 -4.60 37.29
N SER A 29 4.97 -4.13 37.13
CA SER A 29 6.03 -4.84 36.38
C SER A 29 7.40 -4.47 36.90
N THR A 30 8.37 -5.37 36.69
CA THR A 30 9.80 -5.14 36.97
C THR A 30 10.55 -5.09 35.64
N LEU A 31 11.37 -4.06 35.47
CA LEU A 31 12.24 -3.88 34.32
C LEU A 31 13.68 -4.25 34.68
N THR A 32 14.31 -5.14 33.91
CA THR A 32 15.66 -5.66 34.17
C THR A 32 16.51 -5.59 32.90
N ASP A 33 17.75 -5.11 33.02
CA ASP A 33 18.75 -5.19 31.95
C ASP A 33 19.32 -6.61 31.89
N ASN A 34 19.22 -7.26 30.75
CA ASN A 34 19.76 -8.61 30.53
C ASN A 34 21.28 -8.62 30.33
N GLY A 35 21.92 -7.45 30.11
CA GLY A 35 23.37 -7.32 29.91
C GLY A 35 23.85 -7.73 28.51
N ASP A 36 22.95 -8.12 27.62
CA ASP A 36 23.21 -8.51 26.22
C ASP A 36 22.69 -7.49 25.19
N GLY A 37 22.23 -6.33 25.67
CA GLY A 37 21.65 -5.28 24.86
C GLY A 37 20.12 -5.38 24.74
N THR A 38 19.50 -6.33 25.43
CA THR A 38 18.05 -6.45 25.58
C THR A 38 17.61 -6.13 27.02
N TRP A 39 16.34 -5.84 27.17
CA TRP A 39 15.69 -5.57 28.45
C TRP A 39 14.54 -6.53 28.66
N ASN A 40 14.36 -6.99 29.90
CA ASN A 40 13.23 -7.85 30.28
C ASN A 40 12.18 -7.04 31.05
N LEU A 41 10.92 -7.21 30.70
CA LEU A 41 9.78 -6.77 31.49
C LEU A 41 9.06 -7.99 32.04
N THR A 42 8.98 -8.13 33.36
CA THR A 42 8.27 -9.21 34.07
C THR A 42 7.11 -8.64 34.87
N ASP A 43 5.93 -9.24 34.77
CA ASP A 43 4.76 -8.88 35.55
C ASP A 43 4.90 -9.29 37.01
N THR A 44 4.39 -8.45 37.94
CA THR A 44 4.52 -8.68 39.38
C THR A 44 3.22 -9.05 40.09
N ASP A 45 2.06 -8.78 39.48
CA ASP A 45 0.77 -8.93 40.19
C ASP A 45 -0.33 -9.66 39.41
N GLY A 46 -0.10 -10.01 38.14
CA GLY A 46 -1.08 -10.69 37.29
C GLY A 46 -2.14 -9.76 36.69
N GLY A 47 -1.85 -8.48 36.62
CA GLY A 47 -2.76 -7.47 36.08
C GLY A 47 -2.39 -6.94 34.71
N ILE A 48 -2.64 -5.66 34.47
CA ILE A 48 -2.18 -4.93 33.30
C ILE A 48 -0.83 -4.30 33.62
N GLY A 49 0.25 -4.90 33.10
CA GLY A 49 1.59 -4.34 33.23
C GLY A 49 1.92 -3.37 32.11
N TYR A 50 2.66 -2.32 32.41
CA TYR A 50 3.22 -1.42 31.39
C TYR A 50 4.49 -0.74 31.84
N ILE A 51 5.33 -0.40 30.85
CA ILE A 51 6.43 0.56 30.99
C ILE A 51 6.19 1.71 30.03
N ASN A 52 6.57 2.89 30.43
CA ASN A 52 6.44 4.07 29.58
C ASN A 52 7.48 5.14 29.92
N ASP A 53 7.75 5.99 28.92
CA ASP A 53 8.53 7.22 29.05
C ASP A 53 7.87 8.33 28.24
N ILE A 54 8.31 9.57 28.48
CA ILE A 54 7.87 10.74 27.71
C ILE A 54 8.79 10.92 26.52
N LEU A 55 8.26 10.67 25.32
CA LEU A 55 8.93 10.95 24.07
C LEU A 55 8.86 12.44 23.78
N THR A 56 10.01 13.10 23.74
CA THR A 56 10.14 14.56 23.50
C THR A 56 10.90 14.85 22.21
N GLY A 57 10.97 16.13 21.80
CA GLY A 57 11.70 16.55 20.60
C GLY A 57 10.93 16.31 19.31
N LEU A 58 9.64 16.06 19.39
CA LEU A 58 8.77 15.90 18.24
C LEU A 58 8.43 17.24 17.58
N THR A 59 8.26 17.22 16.28
CA THR A 59 7.71 18.34 15.49
C THR A 59 6.31 17.96 15.02
N VAL A 60 5.31 18.76 15.38
CA VAL A 60 3.91 18.53 15.00
C VAL A 60 3.75 18.42 13.48
N GLY A 61 2.99 17.43 13.03
CA GLY A 61 2.75 17.15 11.62
C GLY A 61 3.82 16.31 10.90
N LYS A 62 4.96 16.03 11.56
CA LYS A 62 6.00 15.16 11.01
C LYS A 62 5.68 13.68 11.29
N VAL A 63 6.18 12.81 10.43
CA VAL A 63 6.04 11.35 10.54
C VAL A 63 7.24 10.80 11.30
N TYR A 64 6.97 9.92 12.25
CA TYR A 64 7.99 9.18 13.01
C TYR A 64 7.76 7.69 12.88
N GLN A 65 8.84 6.92 12.85
CA GLN A 65 8.79 5.47 12.89
C GLN A 65 9.29 4.96 14.24
N VAL A 66 8.55 4.00 14.80
CA VAL A 66 8.88 3.27 16.03
C VAL A 66 9.28 1.85 15.64
N THR A 67 10.40 1.36 16.19
CA THR A 67 10.84 -0.03 16.01
C THR A 67 11.35 -0.62 17.31
N SER A 68 11.10 -1.92 17.52
CA SER A 68 11.69 -2.76 18.56
C SER A 68 11.51 -4.22 18.15
N THR A 69 12.20 -5.14 18.81
CA THR A 69 11.99 -6.59 18.64
C THR A 69 11.68 -7.20 19.99
N VAL A 70 10.67 -8.05 20.03
CA VAL A 70 10.26 -8.81 21.21
C VAL A 70 10.70 -10.25 21.06
N THR A 71 11.30 -10.79 22.13
CA THR A 71 11.71 -12.18 22.25
C THR A 71 11.30 -12.73 23.61
N ASN A 72 11.38 -14.05 23.78
CA ASN A 72 11.03 -14.72 25.03
C ASN A 72 9.67 -14.28 25.62
N ASN A 73 8.69 -14.02 24.73
CA ASN A 73 7.38 -13.56 25.13
C ASN A 73 6.55 -14.71 25.71
N THR A 74 6.21 -14.63 26.99
CA THR A 74 5.36 -15.58 27.74
C THR A 74 4.05 -14.96 28.17
N THR A 75 3.70 -13.77 27.64
CA THR A 75 2.49 -13.06 28.05
C THR A 75 1.23 -13.84 27.67
N SER A 76 0.30 -13.97 28.59
CA SER A 76 -0.99 -14.65 28.38
C SER A 76 -1.99 -13.81 27.56
N GLY A 77 -1.72 -12.52 27.37
CA GLY A 77 -2.51 -11.59 26.55
C GLY A 77 -1.68 -10.88 25.49
N ALA A 78 -2.35 -10.09 24.65
CA ALA A 78 -1.66 -9.32 23.61
C ALA A 78 -0.74 -8.24 24.22
N LEU A 79 0.51 -8.21 23.74
CA LEU A 79 1.50 -7.20 24.04
C LEU A 79 1.42 -6.08 23.01
N THR A 80 1.42 -4.83 23.46
CA THR A 80 1.28 -3.65 22.60
C THR A 80 2.42 -2.67 22.85
N LEU A 81 3.19 -2.31 21.81
CA LEU A 81 4.01 -1.11 21.82
C LEU A 81 3.18 0.05 21.26
N GLN A 82 3.12 1.17 21.96
CA GLN A 82 2.15 2.24 21.71
C GLN A 82 2.72 3.64 21.86
N VAL A 83 2.12 4.59 21.14
CA VAL A 83 2.30 6.03 21.31
C VAL A 83 0.94 6.65 21.60
N GLY A 84 0.86 7.47 22.64
CA GLY A 84 -0.39 8.07 23.07
C GLY A 84 -0.23 9.45 23.69
N THR A 85 -1.36 10.09 24.01
CA THR A 85 -1.42 11.39 24.72
C THR A 85 -1.41 11.24 26.22
N SER A 86 -1.56 10.03 26.74
CA SER A 86 -1.49 9.68 28.16
C SER A 86 -0.90 8.29 28.36
N VAL A 87 -0.45 8.00 29.56
CA VAL A 87 0.11 6.70 29.96
C VAL A 87 -0.90 5.57 29.71
N GLY A 88 -0.43 4.50 29.10
CA GLY A 88 -1.22 3.28 28.89
C GLY A 88 -2.32 3.36 27.84
N ALA A 89 -2.45 4.47 27.11
CA ALA A 89 -3.49 4.65 26.09
C ALA A 89 -2.92 4.80 24.68
N PRO A 90 -3.25 3.89 23.74
CA PRO A 90 -2.76 3.91 22.35
C PRO A 90 -3.62 4.84 21.47
N GLN A 91 -3.69 6.13 21.82
CA GLN A 91 -4.59 7.08 21.17
C GLN A 91 -4.07 7.56 19.81
N ILE A 92 -2.76 7.45 19.55
CA ILE A 92 -2.13 7.95 18.31
C ILE A 92 -1.77 6.80 17.41
N ALA A 93 -0.96 5.85 17.88
CA ALA A 93 -0.58 4.68 17.10
C ALA A 93 -0.15 3.53 18.03
N SER A 94 -0.30 2.31 17.55
CA SER A 94 0.18 1.13 18.25
C SER A 94 0.37 -0.05 17.29
N LYS A 95 1.21 -0.99 17.71
CA LYS A 95 1.34 -2.31 17.13
C LYS A 95 1.36 -3.34 18.24
N TYR A 96 0.62 -4.42 18.08
CA TYR A 96 0.60 -5.51 19.06
C TYR A 96 1.18 -6.79 18.47
N ILE A 97 1.66 -7.62 19.39
CA ILE A 97 2.10 -9.00 19.17
C ILE A 97 1.14 -9.88 19.97
N ASN A 98 0.75 -11.01 19.41
CA ASN A 98 -0.11 -11.97 20.08
C ASN A 98 0.59 -12.58 21.30
N ALA A 99 -0.19 -13.12 22.22
CA ALA A 99 0.31 -13.90 23.35
C ALA A 99 1.30 -14.99 22.90
N ASP A 100 2.33 -15.24 23.69
CA ASP A 100 3.36 -16.27 23.46
C ASP A 100 4.05 -16.20 22.09
N THR A 101 4.05 -15.03 21.41
CA THR A 101 4.72 -14.87 20.14
C THR A 101 5.83 -13.83 20.20
N ASN A 102 6.91 -14.09 19.45
CA ASN A 102 8.03 -13.20 19.28
C ASN A 102 7.93 -12.45 17.94
N GLY A 103 8.62 -11.34 17.78
CA GLY A 103 8.72 -10.67 16.50
C GLY A 103 9.15 -9.21 16.55
N ALA A 104 9.47 -8.68 15.36
CA ALA A 104 9.76 -7.28 15.19
C ALA A 104 8.46 -6.45 15.23
N ILE A 105 8.54 -5.33 15.90
CA ILE A 105 7.49 -4.31 15.95
C ILE A 105 7.95 -3.12 15.13
N THR A 106 7.17 -2.74 14.13
CA THR A 106 7.39 -1.52 13.35
C THR A 106 6.05 -0.86 13.07
N PHE A 107 5.93 0.41 13.39
CA PHE A 107 4.79 1.24 13.00
C PHE A 107 5.20 2.71 12.91
N SER A 108 4.38 3.50 12.23
CA SER A 108 4.63 4.94 12.08
C SER A 108 3.43 5.76 12.56
N PHE A 109 3.70 6.97 13.01
CA PHE A 109 2.68 7.91 13.47
C PHE A 109 3.00 9.34 13.02
N VAL A 110 1.97 10.19 12.97
CA VAL A 110 2.11 11.64 12.83
C VAL A 110 2.13 12.26 14.22
N ALA A 111 3.12 13.10 14.51
CA ALA A 111 3.14 13.80 15.79
C ALA A 111 2.02 14.86 15.85
N GLU A 112 1.14 14.75 16.84
CA GLU A 112 0.05 15.70 17.10
C GLU A 112 0.44 16.77 18.13
N ALA A 113 1.53 16.52 18.88
CA ALA A 113 2.12 17.41 19.88
C ALA A 113 3.65 17.29 19.88
N ILE A 114 4.32 18.20 20.59
CA ILE A 114 5.78 18.21 20.74
C ILE A 114 6.29 17.10 21.67
N GLN A 115 5.39 16.43 22.37
CA GLN A 115 5.67 15.26 23.23
C GLN A 115 4.51 14.28 23.25
N HIS A 116 4.81 13.01 23.41
CA HIS A 116 3.87 11.91 23.56
C HIS A 116 4.38 10.91 24.60
N TYR A 117 3.50 9.99 25.05
CA TYR A 117 3.90 8.84 25.84
C TYR A 117 4.22 7.67 24.92
N LEU A 118 5.37 7.03 25.17
CA LEU A 118 5.84 5.84 24.44
C LEU A 118 5.99 4.70 25.43
N GLY A 119 5.50 3.51 25.13
CA GLY A 119 5.73 2.37 26.02
C GLY A 119 5.09 1.07 25.59
N PHE A 120 5.48 0.01 26.27
CA PHE A 120 4.84 -1.29 26.17
C PHE A 120 3.69 -1.41 27.17
N ARG A 121 2.64 -2.10 26.74
CA ARG A 121 1.49 -2.49 27.56
C ARG A 121 1.09 -3.93 27.24
N ALA A 122 0.91 -4.78 28.23
CA ALA A 122 0.23 -6.05 28.05
C ALA A 122 -1.21 -5.99 28.55
N SER A 123 -2.13 -6.61 27.83
CA SER A 123 -3.55 -6.57 28.13
C SER A 123 -3.98 -7.57 29.22
N ALA A 124 -3.20 -8.62 29.44
CA ALA A 124 -3.33 -9.57 30.52
C ALA A 124 -1.97 -10.21 30.78
N PHE A 125 -1.59 -10.27 32.05
CA PHE A 125 -0.45 -11.02 32.53
C PHE A 125 -0.92 -12.05 33.57
N VAL A 126 -0.16 -13.12 33.69
CA VAL A 126 -0.11 -13.93 34.89
C VAL A 126 1.15 -13.54 35.64
N ALA A 127 1.11 -13.42 36.95
CA ALA A 127 2.29 -13.04 37.72
C ALA A 127 3.49 -13.94 37.39
N GLY A 128 4.59 -13.33 36.97
CA GLY A 128 5.79 -14.01 36.45
C GLY A 128 5.88 -14.10 34.92
N ASP A 129 4.80 -13.79 34.17
CA ASP A 129 4.89 -13.64 32.71
C ASP A 129 5.76 -12.44 32.35
N GLY A 130 6.39 -12.51 31.19
CA GLY A 130 7.25 -11.42 30.73
C GLY A 130 7.67 -11.56 29.29
N PHE A 131 8.54 -10.65 28.87
CA PHE A 131 9.15 -10.67 27.56
C PHE A 131 10.46 -9.88 27.57
N ASP A 132 11.34 -10.22 26.63
CA ASP A 132 12.52 -9.43 26.34
C ASP A 132 12.28 -8.52 25.16
N PHE A 133 12.91 -7.36 25.14
CA PHE A 133 12.83 -6.43 24.01
C PHE A 133 14.14 -5.73 23.72
N THR A 134 14.38 -5.44 22.44
CA THR A 134 15.49 -4.56 22.03
C THR A 134 15.17 -3.11 22.34
N PRO A 135 16.16 -2.23 22.51
CA PRO A 135 15.94 -0.80 22.67
C PRO A 135 14.96 -0.23 21.64
N ILE A 136 13.99 0.56 22.13
CA ILE A 136 12.97 1.13 21.26
C ILE A 136 13.57 2.29 20.48
N SER A 137 13.53 2.20 19.15
CA SER A 137 13.95 3.29 18.27
C SER A 137 12.77 4.14 17.85
N VAL A 138 12.90 5.47 17.98
CA VAL A 138 11.95 6.45 17.42
C VAL A 138 12.74 7.49 16.64
N ARG A 139 12.45 7.59 15.34
CA ARG A 139 13.14 8.51 14.44
C ARG A 139 12.18 9.22 13.51
N GLU A 140 12.44 10.50 13.17
CA GLU A 140 11.70 11.17 12.10
C GLU A 140 11.95 10.46 10.76
N VAL A 141 10.89 10.27 10.00
CA VAL A 141 10.96 9.74 8.64
C VAL A 141 11.20 10.90 7.67
N LEU A 142 12.35 10.92 7.04
CA LEU A 142 12.74 11.93 6.07
C LEU A 142 12.46 11.40 4.67
N PHE A 143 11.40 11.91 4.05
CA PHE A 143 10.96 11.50 2.73
C PHE A 143 11.72 12.17 1.61
N ASP A 144 11.82 11.50 0.47
CA ASP A 144 12.29 12.01 -0.82
C ASP A 144 13.73 12.57 -0.79
N GLN A 145 14.56 12.02 0.10
CA GLN A 145 15.95 12.41 0.22
C GLN A 145 16.79 11.83 -0.92
N ALA A 146 17.64 12.64 -1.53
CA ALA A 146 18.53 12.20 -2.60
C ALA A 146 19.45 11.07 -2.11
N GLY A 147 19.49 9.97 -2.86
CA GLY A 147 20.32 8.80 -2.55
C GLY A 147 19.77 7.92 -1.41
N ALA A 148 18.60 8.24 -0.86
CA ALA A 148 17.96 7.36 0.10
C ALA A 148 17.44 6.08 -0.58
N PRO A 149 17.49 4.92 0.11
CA PRO A 149 17.00 3.67 -0.45
C PRO A 149 15.48 3.72 -0.64
N LEU A 150 15.01 3.09 -1.73
CA LEU A 150 13.59 2.84 -1.94
C LEU A 150 13.09 1.84 -0.91
N THR A 151 12.07 2.22 -0.18
CA THR A 151 11.48 1.44 0.90
C THR A 151 9.98 1.33 0.70
N LEU A 152 9.42 0.13 0.87
CA LEU A 152 7.98 -0.07 0.94
C LEU A 152 7.49 0.44 2.29
N PHE A 153 7.13 1.70 2.35
CA PHE A 153 6.80 2.39 3.59
C PHE A 153 5.29 2.36 3.85
N ASN A 154 4.90 1.95 5.06
CA ASN A 154 3.50 2.00 5.49
C ASN A 154 3.20 3.38 6.09
N HIS A 155 2.55 4.22 5.30
CA HIS A 155 2.19 5.58 5.68
C HIS A 155 1.09 5.57 6.76
N PRO A 156 1.22 6.40 7.80
CA PRO A 156 0.13 6.63 8.74
C PRO A 156 -1.11 7.21 8.04
N ALA A 157 -2.27 7.08 8.68
CA ALA A 157 -3.49 7.74 8.22
C ALA A 157 -3.28 9.25 8.06
N ASN A 158 -3.99 9.84 7.10
CA ASN A 158 -3.97 11.28 6.79
C ASN A 158 -2.62 11.83 6.30
N THR A 159 -1.69 10.96 5.86
CA THR A 159 -0.46 11.40 5.18
C THR A 159 -0.53 11.13 3.69
N PRO A 160 -0.02 12.04 2.83
CA PRO A 160 0.05 11.81 1.39
C PRO A 160 0.99 10.65 1.07
N ARG A 161 0.49 9.68 0.30
CA ARG A 161 1.31 8.58 -0.24
C ARG A 161 1.89 8.99 -1.58
N ILE A 162 3.13 9.46 -1.59
CA ILE A 162 3.87 9.70 -2.83
C ILE A 162 4.57 8.40 -3.20
N GLU A 163 4.28 7.89 -4.38
CA GLU A 163 4.86 6.63 -4.86
C GLU A 163 5.95 6.87 -5.90
N TYR A 164 6.92 5.97 -5.91
CA TYR A 164 8.02 5.90 -6.86
C TYR A 164 8.01 4.51 -7.51
N ASN A 165 8.47 4.41 -8.75
CA ASN A 165 8.74 3.12 -9.35
C ASN A 165 10.11 2.57 -8.88
N ALA A 166 10.40 1.33 -9.23
CA ALA A 166 11.65 0.67 -8.85
C ALA A 166 12.92 1.33 -9.43
N ALA A 167 12.80 2.15 -10.48
CA ALA A 167 13.88 2.96 -11.02
C ALA A 167 14.13 4.26 -10.22
N GLY A 168 13.32 4.53 -9.19
CA GLY A 168 13.40 5.74 -8.39
C GLY A 168 12.73 6.96 -9.03
N GLU A 169 11.91 6.77 -10.05
CA GLU A 169 11.15 7.85 -10.67
C GLU A 169 9.85 8.09 -9.91
N ARG A 170 9.57 9.36 -9.63
CA ARG A 170 8.35 9.75 -8.90
C ARG A 170 7.12 9.59 -9.78
N LEU A 171 6.20 8.71 -9.37
CA LEU A 171 4.92 8.48 -10.03
C LEU A 171 3.88 9.55 -9.64
N GLY A 172 3.89 10.00 -8.39
CA GLY A 172 3.00 11.04 -7.89
C GLY A 172 2.24 10.65 -6.62
N LEU A 173 1.20 11.42 -6.32
CA LEU A 173 0.27 11.12 -5.22
C LEU A 173 -0.57 9.89 -5.61
N LEU A 174 -0.36 8.78 -4.89
CA LEU A 174 -1.15 7.56 -5.04
C LEU A 174 -2.52 7.75 -4.37
N VAL A 175 -3.57 7.49 -5.13
CA VAL A 175 -4.97 7.48 -4.68
C VAL A 175 -5.59 6.17 -5.10
N GLU A 176 -6.21 5.45 -4.16
CA GLU A 176 -6.75 4.11 -4.40
C GLU A 176 -8.12 3.91 -3.77
N GLU A 177 -8.90 3.00 -4.33
CA GLU A 177 -10.16 2.56 -3.77
C GLU A 177 -9.98 1.69 -2.51
N ALA A 178 -11.07 1.43 -1.79
CA ALA A 178 -11.05 0.50 -0.67
C ALA A 178 -10.77 -0.92 -1.15
N ARG A 179 -9.86 -1.61 -0.44
CA ARG A 179 -9.53 -3.01 -0.69
C ARG A 179 -9.28 -3.76 0.60
N THR A 180 -9.56 -5.06 0.55
CA THR A 180 -9.31 -5.98 1.67
C THR A 180 -8.29 -7.02 1.24
N ASN A 181 -7.20 -7.15 1.97
CA ASN A 181 -6.33 -8.32 1.85
C ASN A 181 -7.00 -9.49 2.57
N LEU A 182 -7.39 -10.51 1.80
CA LEU A 182 -8.06 -11.71 2.30
C LEU A 182 -7.08 -12.70 2.93
N VAL A 183 -5.79 -12.60 2.66
CA VAL A 183 -4.75 -13.43 3.30
C VAL A 183 -4.59 -12.97 4.74
N ALA A 184 -5.00 -13.79 5.70
CA ALA A 184 -5.03 -13.40 7.11
C ALA A 184 -3.63 -13.18 7.73
N SER A 185 -2.59 -13.86 7.21
CA SER A 185 -1.19 -13.73 7.65
C SER A 185 -0.30 -13.50 6.44
N SER A 186 -0.28 -12.26 5.95
CA SER A 186 0.32 -11.91 4.67
C SER A 186 1.85 -11.94 4.66
N GLU A 187 2.51 -11.78 5.80
CA GLU A 187 3.97 -11.81 5.96
C GLU A 187 4.47 -13.11 6.59
N ASN A 188 3.57 -13.95 7.09
CA ASN A 188 3.90 -15.21 7.74
C ASN A 188 3.25 -16.38 7.00
N ILE A 189 3.94 -16.89 6.01
CA ILE A 189 3.51 -18.09 5.29
C ILE A 189 3.46 -19.31 6.24
N GLY A 190 2.36 -20.05 6.22
CA GLY A 190 2.07 -21.09 7.20
C GLY A 190 1.41 -20.59 8.49
N GLY A 191 1.18 -19.27 8.64
CA GLY A 191 0.37 -18.69 9.71
C GLY A 191 -1.14 -18.88 9.48
N THR A 192 -1.96 -18.14 10.22
CA THR A 192 -3.43 -18.24 10.17
C THR A 192 -3.97 -18.15 8.73
N GLY A 193 -4.81 -19.10 8.34
CA GLY A 193 -5.46 -19.16 7.03
C GLY A 193 -4.66 -19.91 5.96
N TRP A 194 -3.35 -20.11 6.14
CA TRP A 194 -2.56 -20.94 5.23
C TRP A 194 -2.77 -22.42 5.53
N ALA A 195 -2.93 -23.21 4.50
CA ALA A 195 -2.86 -24.68 4.63
C ALA A 195 -1.41 -25.09 4.96
N THR A 196 -1.25 -26.25 5.54
CA THR A 196 0.05 -26.78 5.97
C THR A 196 1.02 -26.81 4.78
N LEU A 197 2.21 -26.22 4.97
CA LEU A 197 3.37 -26.45 4.10
C LEU A 197 3.51 -27.95 3.86
N THR A 198 3.78 -28.35 2.63
CA THR A 198 4.11 -29.77 2.38
C THR A 198 5.31 -30.15 3.26
N THR A 199 5.35 -31.38 3.75
CA THR A 199 6.40 -31.89 4.67
C THR A 199 7.83 -31.75 4.14
N ASN A 200 7.96 -31.37 2.88
CA ASN A 200 9.24 -31.24 2.16
C ASN A 200 9.77 -29.82 2.06
N VAL A 201 9.11 -28.83 2.68
CA VAL A 201 9.56 -27.44 2.69
C VAL A 201 9.92 -27.03 4.11
N THR A 202 11.17 -26.65 4.32
CA THR A 202 11.58 -25.98 5.57
C THR A 202 11.46 -24.48 5.45
N LYS A 203 11.23 -23.84 6.58
CA LYS A 203 11.09 -22.40 6.73
C LYS A 203 12.11 -21.91 7.75
N THR A 204 12.89 -20.89 7.36
CA THR A 204 13.77 -20.12 8.25
C THR A 204 13.62 -18.63 7.93
N ASP A 205 14.13 -17.75 8.77
CA ASP A 205 14.09 -16.32 8.52
C ASP A 205 15.25 -15.87 7.62
N GLY A 206 14.97 -14.90 6.75
CA GLY A 206 15.97 -14.20 5.95
C GLY A 206 16.25 -12.78 6.46
N ILE A 207 17.04 -12.02 5.70
CA ILE A 207 17.34 -10.62 6.01
C ILE A 207 16.15 -9.75 5.63
N ALA A 208 15.70 -8.89 6.53
CA ALA A 208 14.53 -8.04 6.33
C ALA A 208 14.74 -7.00 5.22
N TRP A 209 13.68 -6.79 4.43
CA TRP A 209 13.53 -5.69 3.48
C TRP A 209 12.34 -4.83 3.88
N SER A 210 12.53 -3.50 3.93
CA SER A 210 11.46 -2.56 4.31
C SER A 210 10.80 -2.87 5.67
N GLY A 211 11.54 -3.48 6.60
CA GLY A 211 11.03 -3.90 7.92
C GLY A 211 10.22 -5.21 7.90
N ILE A 212 10.14 -5.88 6.75
CA ILE A 212 9.48 -7.20 6.60
C ILE A 212 10.56 -8.27 6.60
N THR A 213 10.54 -9.16 7.59
CA THR A 213 11.43 -10.33 7.64
C THR A 213 10.86 -11.44 6.77
N PRO A 214 11.54 -11.84 5.68
CA PRO A 214 11.01 -12.86 4.80
C PRO A 214 11.16 -14.26 5.40
N SER A 215 10.27 -15.15 4.99
CA SER A 215 10.47 -16.58 5.20
C SER A 215 11.32 -17.15 4.07
N LEU A 216 12.52 -17.65 4.37
CA LEU A 216 13.29 -18.48 3.44
C LEU A 216 12.64 -19.86 3.39
N LEU A 217 12.05 -20.18 2.26
CA LEU A 217 11.46 -21.48 1.96
C LEU A 217 12.48 -22.33 1.20
N THR A 218 12.86 -23.47 1.75
CA THR A 218 13.79 -24.40 1.11
C THR A 218 13.11 -25.75 0.89
N ASN A 219 13.21 -26.28 -0.32
CA ASN A 219 12.71 -27.60 -0.65
C ASN A 219 13.75 -28.68 -0.26
N ASN A 220 13.39 -29.55 0.66
CA ASN A 220 14.23 -30.64 1.15
C ASN A 220 13.98 -31.97 0.46
N ALA A 221 13.02 -32.04 -0.47
CA ALA A 221 12.70 -33.27 -1.19
C ALA A 221 13.59 -33.42 -2.42
N GLY A 222 13.88 -34.68 -2.76
CA GLY A 222 14.46 -35.00 -4.06
C GLY A 222 13.56 -34.57 -5.23
N ALA A 223 14.07 -34.66 -6.45
CA ALA A 223 13.38 -34.27 -7.67
C ALA A 223 11.94 -34.83 -7.75
N GLY A 224 10.99 -33.97 -8.09
CA GLY A 224 9.61 -34.36 -8.39
C GLY A 224 8.54 -33.94 -7.36
N VAL A 225 8.89 -33.37 -6.22
CA VAL A 225 7.91 -32.90 -5.22
C VAL A 225 7.71 -31.39 -5.35
N VAL A 226 6.49 -30.97 -5.56
CA VAL A 226 6.10 -29.55 -5.68
C VAL A 226 5.90 -28.98 -4.27
N GLY A 227 6.65 -27.94 -3.92
CA GLY A 227 6.34 -27.13 -2.73
C GLY A 227 5.09 -26.30 -3.01
N ALA A 228 3.93 -26.75 -2.57
CA ALA A 228 2.68 -26.02 -2.71
C ALA A 228 2.26 -25.40 -1.39
N ILE A 229 1.79 -24.17 -1.45
CA ILE A 229 1.21 -23.46 -0.33
C ILE A 229 -0.17 -22.99 -0.78
N ILE A 230 -1.17 -23.26 0.04
CA ILE A 230 -2.56 -23.01 -0.31
C ILE A 230 -3.19 -22.09 0.72
N PHE A 231 -3.88 -21.08 0.26
CA PHE A 231 -4.79 -20.26 1.02
C PHE A 231 -6.20 -20.40 0.42
N ASN A 232 -7.17 -20.89 1.20
CA ASN A 232 -8.55 -21.05 0.73
C ASN A 232 -9.40 -19.83 1.04
N PHE A 233 -10.24 -19.43 0.08
CA PHE A 233 -11.16 -18.31 0.21
C PHE A 233 -12.50 -18.60 -0.47
N THR A 234 -13.53 -17.79 -0.17
CA THR A 234 -14.82 -17.87 -0.85
C THR A 234 -14.88 -16.81 -1.95
N ALA A 235 -14.98 -17.25 -3.19
CA ALA A 235 -15.13 -16.39 -4.36
C ALA A 235 -16.61 -16.08 -4.64
N ASN A 236 -16.89 -14.92 -5.26
CA ASN A 236 -18.24 -14.43 -5.57
C ASN A 236 -18.47 -14.18 -7.07
N ALA A 237 -17.80 -14.93 -7.95
CA ALA A 237 -17.86 -14.80 -9.41
C ALA A 237 -17.45 -13.39 -9.91
N ALA A 238 -16.39 -12.84 -9.33
CA ALA A 238 -15.78 -11.57 -9.69
C ALA A 238 -14.27 -11.75 -9.89
N PRO A 239 -13.56 -10.81 -10.53
CA PRO A 239 -12.11 -10.81 -10.59
C PRO A 239 -11.48 -10.78 -9.20
N TYR A 240 -10.42 -11.56 -9.01
CA TYR A 240 -9.54 -11.54 -7.85
C TYR A 240 -8.10 -11.36 -8.32
N THR A 241 -7.39 -10.46 -7.65
CA THR A 241 -5.98 -10.21 -7.90
C THR A 241 -5.12 -10.78 -6.78
N GLN A 242 -4.12 -11.55 -7.17
CA GLN A 242 -3.06 -12.06 -6.30
C GLN A 242 -1.81 -11.22 -6.49
N THR A 243 -1.16 -10.85 -5.40
CA THR A 243 0.13 -10.14 -5.43
C THR A 243 1.11 -10.80 -4.47
N LEU A 244 2.34 -11.01 -4.93
CA LEU A 244 3.44 -11.60 -4.16
C LEU A 244 4.65 -10.68 -4.21
N ILE A 245 5.36 -10.51 -3.10
CA ILE A 245 6.71 -9.94 -3.07
C ILE A 245 7.67 -11.04 -2.69
N LEU A 246 8.61 -11.34 -3.57
CA LEU A 246 9.50 -12.49 -3.51
C LEU A 246 10.93 -12.07 -3.84
N GLU A 247 11.92 -12.74 -3.22
CA GLU A 247 13.32 -12.62 -3.61
C GLU A 247 13.85 -14.00 -4.02
N ARG A 248 14.60 -14.06 -5.11
CA ARG A 248 15.18 -15.28 -5.63
C ARG A 248 16.18 -15.87 -4.63
N GLY A 249 16.00 -17.14 -4.29
CA GLY A 249 16.97 -17.93 -3.56
C GLY A 249 17.87 -18.78 -4.48
N THR A 250 18.35 -19.89 -3.97
CA THR A 250 19.25 -20.80 -4.70
C THR A 250 18.50 -21.72 -5.66
N SER A 251 19.11 -22.07 -6.80
CA SER A 251 18.65 -23.09 -7.76
C SER A 251 17.19 -22.94 -8.21
N LEU A 252 16.63 -21.73 -8.18
CA LEU A 252 15.24 -21.44 -8.52
C LEU A 252 15.14 -20.97 -9.96
N ALA A 253 14.40 -21.70 -10.81
CA ALA A 253 14.14 -21.31 -12.19
C ALA A 253 12.78 -20.62 -12.36
N ARG A 254 11.74 -21.13 -11.69
CA ARG A 254 10.37 -20.64 -11.85
C ARG A 254 9.62 -20.60 -10.52
N THR A 255 8.73 -19.62 -10.42
CA THR A 255 7.70 -19.53 -9.39
C THR A 255 6.34 -19.48 -10.05
N ASN A 256 5.47 -20.41 -9.74
CA ASN A 256 4.11 -20.46 -10.26
C ASN A 256 3.14 -20.04 -9.17
N PHE A 257 2.12 -19.27 -9.54
CA PHE A 257 1.02 -18.96 -8.64
C PHE A 257 -0.30 -18.79 -9.41
N GLY A 258 -1.40 -19.01 -8.73
CA GLY A 258 -2.69 -18.97 -9.40
C GLY A 258 -3.88 -19.30 -8.51
N ILE A 259 -5.07 -19.21 -9.10
CA ILE A 259 -6.34 -19.60 -8.47
C ILE A 259 -6.77 -20.96 -9.02
N TYR A 260 -7.09 -21.87 -8.09
CA TYR A 260 -7.59 -23.19 -8.38
C TYR A 260 -9.00 -23.39 -7.81
N GLN A 261 -9.91 -23.92 -8.62
CA GLN A 261 -11.30 -24.21 -8.23
C GLN A 261 -11.80 -25.45 -8.98
N GLY A 262 -11.34 -26.65 -8.55
CA GLY A 262 -11.60 -27.90 -9.27
C GLY A 262 -10.84 -28.05 -10.60
N GLY A 263 -10.09 -27.04 -10.99
CA GLY A 263 -9.21 -26.86 -12.14
C GLY A 263 -8.55 -25.48 -12.02
N TRP A 264 -7.53 -25.22 -12.84
CA TRP A 264 -6.91 -23.88 -12.86
C TRP A 264 -7.89 -22.86 -13.46
N VAL A 265 -8.27 -21.88 -12.64
CA VAL A 265 -8.99 -20.68 -13.10
C VAL A 265 -8.01 -19.79 -13.85
N GLY A 266 -6.86 -19.54 -13.26
CA GLY A 266 -5.70 -18.91 -13.88
C GLY A 266 -4.43 -19.33 -13.15
N LEU A 267 -3.39 -19.66 -13.91
CA LEU A 267 -2.06 -20.01 -13.42
C LEU A 267 -1.01 -19.29 -14.26
N VAL A 268 -0.11 -18.59 -13.61
CA VAL A 268 1.06 -17.98 -14.24
C VAL A 268 2.35 -18.55 -13.66
N ALA A 269 3.42 -18.48 -14.43
CA ALA A 269 4.78 -18.78 -14.01
C ALA A 269 5.64 -17.53 -14.19
N TYR A 270 6.37 -17.14 -13.16
CA TYR A 270 7.46 -16.20 -13.29
C TYR A 270 8.78 -16.95 -13.51
N ASN A 271 9.42 -16.66 -14.62
CA ASN A 271 10.72 -17.23 -14.98
C ASN A 271 11.83 -16.28 -14.49
N TRP A 272 12.61 -16.74 -13.51
CA TRP A 272 13.64 -15.94 -12.87
C TRP A 272 14.85 -15.61 -13.77
N ASP A 273 15.10 -16.44 -14.78
CA ASP A 273 16.23 -16.23 -15.69
C ASP A 273 15.89 -15.23 -16.80
N THR A 274 14.67 -15.33 -17.36
CA THR A 274 14.20 -14.40 -18.40
C THR A 274 13.55 -13.14 -17.82
N LYS A 275 13.18 -13.16 -16.54
CA LYS A 275 12.45 -12.10 -15.83
C LYS A 275 11.07 -11.77 -16.41
N LEU A 276 10.42 -12.78 -17.01
CA LEU A 276 9.14 -12.64 -17.68
C LEU A 276 8.06 -13.50 -17.01
N MET A 277 6.81 -13.02 -17.10
CA MET A 277 5.63 -13.83 -16.80
C MET A 277 5.29 -14.72 -18.00
N GLU A 278 5.01 -15.98 -17.69
CA GLU A 278 4.59 -16.99 -18.66
C GLU A 278 3.18 -17.49 -18.29
N ASN A 279 2.29 -17.58 -19.27
CA ASN A 279 0.95 -18.13 -19.02
C ASN A 279 1.04 -19.66 -18.88
N GLY A 280 0.52 -20.19 -17.78
CA GLY A 280 0.52 -21.62 -17.49
C GLY A 280 -0.77 -22.32 -17.92
N ALA A 281 -1.89 -22.02 -17.28
CA ALA A 281 -3.18 -22.67 -17.52
C ALA A 281 -4.36 -21.78 -17.13
N GLY A 282 -5.56 -22.10 -17.61
CA GLY A 282 -6.78 -21.36 -17.34
C GLY A 282 -6.86 -20.03 -18.07
N THR A 283 -7.73 -19.13 -17.60
CA THR A 283 -7.90 -17.78 -18.15
C THR A 283 -7.27 -16.76 -17.22
N ILE A 284 -6.34 -15.99 -17.75
CA ILE A 284 -5.64 -14.92 -17.05
C ILE A 284 -6.17 -13.60 -17.60
N ASP A 285 -6.82 -12.81 -16.73
CA ASP A 285 -7.38 -11.50 -17.10
C ASP A 285 -6.25 -10.48 -17.26
N SER A 286 -5.26 -10.51 -16.35
CA SER A 286 -4.04 -9.71 -16.42
C SER A 286 -2.91 -10.33 -15.59
N SER A 287 -1.67 -10.01 -15.92
CA SER A 287 -0.49 -10.33 -15.09
C SER A 287 0.58 -9.28 -15.26
N SER A 288 1.34 -9.03 -14.21
CA SER A 288 2.43 -8.05 -14.24
C SER A 288 3.61 -8.46 -13.36
N VAL A 289 4.79 -7.97 -13.71
CA VAL A 289 6.00 -8.07 -12.90
C VAL A 289 6.63 -6.69 -12.74
N GLU A 290 6.99 -6.36 -11.53
CA GLU A 290 7.79 -5.20 -11.20
C GLU A 290 9.11 -5.69 -10.59
N GLN A 291 10.22 -5.33 -11.23
CA GLN A 291 11.57 -5.62 -10.73
C GLN A 291 11.93 -4.58 -9.66
N LEU A 292 12.01 -5.00 -8.40
CA LEU A 292 12.31 -4.10 -7.27
C LEU A 292 13.82 -3.96 -7.02
N GLY A 293 14.66 -4.63 -7.82
CA GLY A 293 16.12 -4.59 -7.73
C GLY A 293 16.70 -5.86 -7.11
N ILE A 294 17.84 -5.71 -6.44
CA ILE A 294 18.47 -6.81 -5.68
C ILE A 294 18.03 -6.68 -4.23
N GLY A 295 17.49 -7.76 -3.70
CA GLY A 295 17.05 -7.83 -2.31
C GLY A 295 18.21 -7.98 -1.33
N PRO A 296 17.95 -7.85 -0.01
CA PRO A 296 18.99 -7.89 1.01
C PRO A 296 19.64 -9.27 1.17
N ASN A 297 19.02 -10.33 0.66
CA ASN A 297 19.59 -11.68 0.67
C ASN A 297 20.39 -11.99 -0.62
N GLY A 298 20.56 -11.01 -1.52
CA GLY A 298 21.40 -11.06 -2.71
C GLY A 298 20.73 -11.57 -3.97
N GLY A 299 19.44 -11.89 -3.93
CA GLY A 299 18.65 -12.33 -5.06
C GLY A 299 17.88 -11.20 -5.75
N ASP A 300 17.35 -11.47 -6.95
CA ASP A 300 16.39 -10.57 -7.60
C ASP A 300 15.12 -10.45 -6.74
N LEU A 301 14.74 -9.24 -6.38
CA LEU A 301 13.53 -8.92 -5.63
C LEU A 301 12.45 -8.44 -6.60
N VAL A 302 11.26 -9.04 -6.54
CA VAL A 302 10.18 -8.78 -7.48
C VAL A 302 8.83 -8.64 -6.79
N ARG A 303 7.96 -7.82 -7.37
CA ARG A 303 6.52 -7.84 -7.12
C ARG A 303 5.83 -8.48 -8.31
N LEU A 304 5.09 -9.55 -8.07
CA LEU A 304 4.36 -10.32 -9.09
C LEU A 304 2.87 -10.16 -8.84
N SER A 305 2.08 -9.93 -9.89
CA SER A 305 0.62 -9.87 -9.78
C SER A 305 -0.06 -10.67 -10.88
N MET A 306 -1.21 -11.27 -10.57
CA MET A 306 -2.07 -11.97 -11.52
C MET A 306 -3.54 -11.80 -11.13
N THR A 307 -4.38 -11.53 -12.11
CA THR A 307 -5.83 -11.44 -11.96
C THR A 307 -6.50 -12.57 -12.75
N SER A 308 -7.48 -13.22 -12.13
CA SER A 308 -8.38 -14.15 -12.79
C SER A 308 -9.76 -14.13 -12.12
N THR A 309 -10.78 -14.64 -12.85
CA THR A 309 -12.18 -14.58 -12.42
C THR A 309 -12.70 -15.98 -12.10
N PRO A 310 -12.64 -16.43 -10.81
CA PRO A 310 -13.23 -17.70 -10.38
C PRO A 310 -14.77 -17.63 -10.39
N ALA A 311 -15.42 -18.80 -10.48
CA ALA A 311 -16.84 -18.91 -10.22
C ALA A 311 -17.16 -18.68 -8.73
N ALA A 312 -18.44 -18.49 -8.39
CA ALA A 312 -18.84 -18.42 -6.98
C ALA A 312 -18.58 -19.76 -6.27
N GLY A 313 -18.05 -19.71 -5.04
CA GLY A 313 -17.77 -20.88 -4.22
C GLY A 313 -16.33 -20.89 -3.67
N THR A 314 -15.93 -22.02 -3.10
CA THR A 314 -14.58 -22.17 -2.53
C THR A 314 -13.54 -22.23 -3.62
N ALA A 315 -12.52 -21.39 -3.52
CA ALA A 315 -11.34 -21.35 -4.38
C ALA A 315 -10.06 -21.34 -3.54
N GLY A 316 -8.95 -21.74 -4.11
CA GLY A 316 -7.65 -21.71 -3.46
C GLY A 316 -6.67 -20.81 -4.18
N PHE A 317 -5.95 -19.98 -3.42
CA PHE A 317 -4.74 -19.32 -3.87
C PHE A 317 -3.58 -20.30 -3.71
N TYR A 318 -2.96 -20.68 -4.82
CA TYR A 318 -1.86 -21.62 -4.88
C TYR A 318 -0.57 -20.91 -5.25
N PHE A 319 0.51 -21.34 -4.61
CA PHE A 319 1.85 -20.86 -4.84
C PHE A 319 2.81 -22.05 -4.89
N TYR A 320 3.65 -22.12 -5.95
CA TYR A 320 4.62 -23.19 -6.17
C TYR A 320 5.97 -22.61 -6.56
N PHE A 321 7.05 -23.25 -6.16
CA PHE A 321 8.38 -22.91 -6.67
C PHE A 321 9.06 -24.14 -7.26
N TYR A 322 9.73 -23.95 -8.40
CA TYR A 322 10.38 -25.00 -9.18
C TYR A 322 11.86 -24.69 -9.38
N GLY A 323 12.71 -25.75 -9.32
CA GLY A 323 14.12 -25.68 -9.68
C GLY A 323 14.36 -25.56 -11.20
N SER A 324 15.61 -25.42 -11.58
CA SER A 324 16.04 -25.40 -12.99
C SER A 324 15.80 -26.76 -13.66
N GLY A 325 15.13 -26.78 -14.83
CA GLY A 325 14.96 -28.00 -15.61
C GLY A 325 13.53 -28.40 -16.01
N GLY A 326 12.58 -27.49 -15.90
CA GLY A 326 11.26 -27.65 -16.55
C GLY A 326 10.40 -28.77 -16.01
N GLY A 327 9.97 -28.71 -14.77
CA GLY A 327 8.93 -29.57 -14.21
C GLY A 327 9.35 -30.43 -13.01
N SER A 328 10.60 -30.40 -12.60
CA SER A 328 11.05 -31.05 -11.38
C SER A 328 11.63 -30.05 -10.41
N VAL A 329 11.10 -30.04 -9.19
CA VAL A 329 11.69 -29.29 -8.08
C VAL A 329 13.03 -29.95 -7.78
N GLN A 330 14.12 -29.17 -7.75
CA GLN A 330 15.42 -29.68 -7.30
C GLN A 330 15.51 -29.61 -5.78
N ALA A 331 16.18 -30.56 -5.17
CA ALA A 331 16.60 -30.45 -3.78
C ALA A 331 17.37 -29.13 -3.60
N ASP A 332 17.20 -28.47 -2.47
CA ASP A 332 17.86 -27.22 -2.10
C ASP A 332 17.44 -25.97 -2.93
N SER A 333 16.40 -26.08 -3.77
CA SER A 333 15.79 -24.87 -4.33
C SER A 333 15.17 -24.05 -3.22
N SER A 334 15.46 -22.75 -3.22
CA SER A 334 14.98 -21.86 -2.17
C SER A 334 14.42 -20.54 -2.72
N LEU A 335 13.57 -19.91 -1.93
CA LEU A 335 12.89 -18.67 -2.24
C LEU A 335 12.66 -17.89 -0.94
N TYR A 336 12.90 -16.60 -0.96
CA TYR A 336 12.50 -15.70 0.13
C TYR A 336 11.10 -15.16 -0.16
N PHE A 337 10.18 -15.47 0.72
CA PHE A 337 8.79 -14.99 0.66
C PHE A 337 8.60 -13.84 1.63
N TYR A 338 8.32 -12.64 1.12
CA TYR A 338 8.05 -11.45 1.92
C TYR A 338 6.58 -11.28 2.21
N THR A 339 5.75 -11.22 1.16
CA THR A 339 4.32 -10.93 1.32
C THR A 339 3.44 -11.66 0.32
N ALA A 340 2.19 -11.91 0.74
CA ALA A 340 1.10 -12.25 -0.16
C ALA A 340 -0.10 -11.34 0.07
N GLN A 341 -0.79 -11.01 -1.00
CA GLN A 341 -2.07 -10.32 -0.98
C GLN A 341 -3.04 -10.99 -1.94
N LEU A 342 -4.26 -11.21 -1.49
CA LEU A 342 -5.39 -11.63 -2.31
C LEU A 342 -6.52 -10.63 -2.09
N GLU A 343 -6.97 -10.00 -3.15
CA GLU A 343 -8.01 -8.98 -3.08
C GLU A 343 -9.07 -9.16 -4.16
N ALA A 344 -10.32 -8.90 -3.83
CA ALA A 344 -11.39 -8.84 -4.84
C ALA A 344 -11.19 -7.57 -5.66
N GLY A 345 -11.04 -7.71 -6.98
CA GLY A 345 -10.81 -6.63 -7.91
C GLY A 345 -9.99 -7.04 -9.12
N ALA A 346 -10.04 -6.22 -10.16
CA ALA A 346 -9.47 -6.54 -11.47
C ALA A 346 -8.00 -6.08 -11.64
N PHE A 347 -7.38 -5.54 -10.60
CA PHE A 347 -6.01 -5.02 -10.63
C PHE A 347 -5.41 -5.01 -9.21
N PRO A 348 -4.08 -5.06 -9.08
CA PRO A 348 -3.39 -4.98 -7.79
C PRO A 348 -3.47 -3.57 -7.22
N THR A 349 -3.66 -3.48 -5.90
CA THR A 349 -3.48 -2.23 -5.15
C THR A 349 -2.23 -2.30 -4.27
N SER A 350 -1.89 -1.21 -3.59
CA SER A 350 -0.76 -1.17 -2.67
C SER A 350 -0.93 -2.21 -1.57
N TYR A 351 0.19 -2.75 -1.10
CA TYR A 351 0.21 -3.83 -0.12
C TYR A 351 -0.51 -3.44 1.19
N ILE A 352 -1.36 -4.34 1.68
CA ILE A 352 -2.11 -4.22 2.91
C ILE A 352 -1.62 -5.30 3.88
N PRO A 353 -0.80 -4.96 4.88
CA PRO A 353 -0.28 -5.93 5.84
C PRO A 353 -1.39 -6.53 6.70
N THR A 354 -1.28 -7.84 6.97
CA THR A 354 -2.20 -8.58 7.83
C THR A 354 -1.43 -9.46 8.81
N SER A 355 -1.99 -9.64 10.02
CA SER A 355 -1.39 -10.45 11.08
C SER A 355 -2.49 -11.20 11.85
N GLY A 356 -2.81 -12.41 11.39
CA GLY A 356 -3.81 -13.30 12.00
C GLY A 356 -5.26 -13.07 11.57
N ALA A 357 -5.58 -11.96 10.91
CA ALA A 357 -6.91 -11.64 10.39
C ALA A 357 -6.80 -10.82 9.10
N THR A 358 -7.87 -10.82 8.30
CA THR A 358 -7.98 -9.96 7.11
C THR A 358 -7.95 -8.48 7.52
N ALA A 359 -7.41 -7.63 6.66
CA ALA A 359 -7.39 -6.18 6.89
C ALA A 359 -7.91 -5.42 5.68
N THR A 360 -8.66 -4.36 5.95
CA THR A 360 -9.21 -3.48 4.91
C THR A 360 -8.52 -2.12 4.97
N ARG A 361 -7.95 -1.68 3.86
CA ARG A 361 -7.60 -0.29 3.64
C ARG A 361 -8.84 0.42 3.08
N ALA A 362 -9.29 1.50 3.74
CA ALA A 362 -10.37 2.33 3.21
C ALA A 362 -9.90 3.06 1.94
N ALA A 363 -10.88 3.48 1.13
CA ALA A 363 -10.59 4.31 -0.04
C ALA A 363 -9.91 5.63 0.36
N ASP A 364 -8.97 6.07 -0.46
CA ASP A 364 -8.36 7.36 -0.26
C ASP A 364 -9.33 8.48 -0.58
N VAL A 365 -9.33 9.48 0.29
CA VAL A 365 -10.06 10.73 0.13
C VAL A 365 -9.05 11.85 0.29
N ALA A 366 -8.78 12.57 -0.77
CA ALA A 366 -7.89 13.72 -0.73
C ALA A 366 -8.60 14.93 -1.32
N SER A 367 -8.40 16.08 -0.71
CA SER A 367 -8.91 17.35 -1.21
C SER A 367 -7.95 18.48 -0.87
N THR A 368 -8.02 19.54 -1.65
CA THR A 368 -7.32 20.79 -1.33
C THR A 368 -8.27 21.96 -1.51
N SER A 369 -8.15 22.95 -0.61
CA SER A 369 -8.91 24.19 -0.74
C SER A 369 -8.38 25.03 -1.90
N LEU A 370 -9.31 25.57 -2.67
CA LEU A 370 -9.04 26.54 -3.74
C LEU A 370 -9.59 27.94 -3.37
N ALA A 371 -10.07 28.11 -2.15
CA ALA A 371 -10.58 29.39 -1.67
C ALA A 371 -9.50 30.46 -1.75
N GLY A 372 -9.81 31.59 -2.41
CA GLY A 372 -8.87 32.66 -2.66
C GLY A 372 -7.82 32.38 -3.75
N ILE A 373 -7.90 31.22 -4.41
CA ILE A 373 -7.02 30.83 -5.52
C ILE A 373 -7.83 30.76 -6.82
N TRP A 374 -9.03 30.14 -6.76
CA TRP A 374 -9.88 29.93 -7.92
C TRP A 374 -10.61 31.21 -8.33
N GLU A 375 -10.58 31.51 -9.62
CA GLU A 375 -11.26 32.65 -10.22
C GLU A 375 -12.46 32.14 -11.07
N ASP A 376 -13.69 32.49 -10.68
CA ASP A 376 -14.91 32.03 -11.38
C ASP A 376 -15.01 32.53 -12.83
N THR A 377 -14.35 33.64 -13.14
CA THR A 377 -14.50 34.33 -14.45
C THR A 377 -13.53 33.85 -15.51
N ALA A 378 -12.37 33.31 -15.15
CA ALA A 378 -11.40 32.77 -16.09
C ALA A 378 -10.31 31.99 -15.37
N GLY A 379 -9.92 30.84 -15.92
CA GLY A 379 -8.84 30.04 -15.38
C GLY A 379 -8.39 28.96 -16.35
N THR A 380 -7.26 28.33 -15.98
CA THR A 380 -6.74 27.16 -16.69
C THR A 380 -6.26 26.15 -15.65
N VAL A 381 -6.61 24.90 -15.84
CA VAL A 381 -6.09 23.77 -15.07
C VAL A 381 -5.27 22.87 -15.99
N VAL A 382 -4.12 22.47 -15.51
CA VAL A 382 -3.28 21.45 -16.14
C VAL A 382 -3.05 20.34 -15.13
N MET A 383 -3.28 19.09 -15.51
CA MET A 383 -3.06 17.93 -14.67
C MET A 383 -2.34 16.82 -15.43
N GLU A 384 -1.51 16.09 -14.71
CA GLU A 384 -0.79 14.93 -15.22
C GLU A 384 -1.13 13.74 -14.32
N VAL A 385 -1.77 12.72 -14.88
CA VAL A 385 -2.31 11.57 -14.15
C VAL A 385 -1.99 10.26 -14.87
N SER A 386 -1.87 9.17 -14.11
CA SER A 386 -1.91 7.80 -14.62
C SER A 386 -2.94 7.00 -13.85
N LEU A 387 -3.58 6.02 -14.48
CA LEU A 387 -4.56 5.14 -13.86
C LEU A 387 -3.91 3.78 -13.58
N LEU A 388 -4.28 3.15 -12.46
CA LEU A 388 -3.86 1.78 -12.15
C LEU A 388 -4.76 0.73 -12.79
N SER A 389 -5.88 1.14 -13.37
CA SER A 389 -6.91 0.21 -13.80
C SER A 389 -7.78 0.73 -14.95
N ASN A 390 -8.20 -0.22 -15.80
CA ASN A 390 -9.21 -0.07 -16.84
C ASN A 390 -10.66 -0.06 -16.33
N VAL A 391 -10.90 0.27 -15.07
CA VAL A 391 -12.24 0.21 -14.48
C VAL A 391 -13.20 1.15 -15.20
N ARG A 392 -14.40 0.66 -15.39
CA ARG A 392 -15.48 1.19 -16.24
C ARG A 392 -15.86 2.65 -16.06
N SER A 393 -15.53 3.25 -14.94
CA SER A 393 -15.92 4.61 -14.63
C SER A 393 -15.09 5.05 -13.43
N CYS A 394 -14.07 5.81 -13.68
CA CYS A 394 -13.21 6.36 -12.65
C CYS A 394 -13.29 7.88 -12.74
N ASP A 395 -13.58 8.53 -11.64
CA ASP A 395 -13.56 9.99 -11.59
C ASP A 395 -12.12 10.48 -11.50
N LEU A 396 -11.69 11.27 -12.48
CA LEU A 396 -10.45 12.04 -12.39
C LEU A 396 -10.64 13.22 -11.42
N PRO A 397 -9.59 14.00 -11.11
CA PRO A 397 -9.73 15.15 -10.23
C PRO A 397 -10.91 16.05 -10.59
N ARG A 398 -11.69 16.46 -9.59
CA ARG A 398 -12.85 17.34 -9.70
C ARG A 398 -12.60 18.67 -9.02
N PHE A 399 -13.17 19.72 -9.61
CA PHE A 399 -13.18 21.08 -9.09
C PHE A 399 -14.64 21.46 -8.83
N TRP A 400 -15.01 21.78 -7.60
CA TRP A 400 -16.41 21.92 -7.21
C TRP A 400 -16.63 22.88 -6.04
N ASP A 401 -17.91 23.21 -5.80
CA ASP A 401 -18.37 24.12 -4.74
C ASP A 401 -18.72 23.42 -3.41
N GLY A 402 -18.41 22.13 -3.26
CA GLY A 402 -18.84 21.29 -2.14
C GLY A 402 -20.19 20.62 -2.36
N SER A 403 -20.89 20.96 -3.45
CA SER A 403 -22.11 20.31 -3.94
C SER A 403 -21.89 19.79 -5.36
N LEU A 404 -22.80 19.03 -5.91
CA LEU A 404 -22.75 18.61 -7.31
C LEU A 404 -23.45 19.60 -8.26
N ASN A 405 -23.77 20.81 -7.80
CA ASN A 405 -24.45 21.81 -8.60
C ASN A 405 -23.48 22.61 -9.48
N ASN A 406 -22.27 22.88 -8.96
CA ASN A 406 -21.22 23.57 -9.69
C ASN A 406 -19.96 22.69 -9.64
N VAL A 407 -19.60 22.10 -10.78
CA VAL A 407 -18.49 21.17 -10.87
C VAL A 407 -17.88 21.13 -12.27
N ILE A 408 -16.56 21.05 -12.33
CA ILE A 408 -15.78 20.73 -13.53
C ILE A 408 -14.99 19.45 -13.21
N GLY A 409 -15.10 18.42 -14.04
CA GLY A 409 -14.39 17.18 -13.83
C GLY A 409 -14.30 16.33 -15.06
N TYR A 410 -13.43 15.32 -14.99
CA TYR A 410 -13.37 14.26 -15.96
C TYR A 410 -13.77 12.95 -15.30
N TYR A 411 -14.36 12.05 -16.06
CA TYR A 411 -14.51 10.65 -15.70
C TYR A 411 -14.14 9.77 -16.88
N THR A 412 -13.73 8.56 -16.60
CA THR A 412 -13.49 7.58 -17.66
C THR A 412 -14.77 6.81 -17.94
N ASN A 413 -15.07 6.59 -19.22
CA ASN A 413 -16.20 5.78 -19.68
C ASN A 413 -15.68 4.83 -20.76
N GLY A 414 -15.84 3.53 -20.58
CA GLY A 414 -15.34 2.58 -21.56
C GLY A 414 -15.43 1.13 -21.14
N THR A 415 -14.81 0.29 -21.95
CA THR A 415 -14.62 -1.14 -21.67
C THR A 415 -13.27 -1.36 -20.98
N PRO A 416 -13.00 -2.58 -20.43
CA PRO A 416 -11.72 -2.89 -19.80
C PRO A 416 -10.47 -2.67 -20.68
N THR A 417 -10.62 -2.58 -21.99
CA THR A 417 -9.51 -2.40 -22.94
C THR A 417 -9.43 -1.00 -23.55
N VAL A 418 -10.48 -0.17 -23.37
CA VAL A 418 -10.56 1.16 -23.95
C VAL A 418 -11.35 2.07 -23.02
N SER A 419 -10.67 3.06 -22.45
CA SER A 419 -11.32 4.10 -21.65
C SER A 419 -11.27 5.43 -22.38
N ASN A 420 -12.43 6.10 -22.45
CA ASN A 420 -12.51 7.47 -22.90
C ASN A 420 -12.57 8.39 -21.69
N ALA A 421 -11.76 9.44 -21.70
CA ALA A 421 -11.93 10.51 -20.74
C ALA A 421 -13.09 11.40 -21.22
N VAL A 422 -14.12 11.48 -20.41
CA VAL A 422 -15.30 12.31 -20.67
C VAL A 422 -15.27 13.49 -19.70
N LEU A 423 -15.21 14.68 -20.25
CA LEU A 423 -15.36 15.90 -19.47
C LEU A 423 -16.84 16.08 -19.12
N PHE A 424 -17.13 16.48 -17.89
CA PHE A 424 -18.45 16.94 -17.50
C PHE A 424 -18.36 18.25 -16.73
N ILE A 425 -19.32 19.13 -17.00
CA ILE A 425 -19.44 20.43 -16.34
C ILE A 425 -20.89 20.62 -15.93
N LYS A 426 -21.11 21.04 -14.69
CA LYS A 426 -22.40 21.53 -14.23
C LYS A 426 -22.28 22.95 -13.72
N SER A 427 -23.26 23.79 -14.07
CA SER A 427 -23.43 25.13 -13.54
C SER A 427 -24.87 25.28 -13.06
N GLY A 428 -25.08 25.61 -11.79
CA GLY A 428 -26.40 25.71 -11.19
C GLY A 428 -27.22 24.40 -11.32
N ASN A 429 -26.59 23.24 -11.19
CA ASN A 429 -27.16 21.89 -11.40
C ASN A 429 -27.55 21.55 -12.86
N VAL A 430 -27.21 22.38 -13.82
CA VAL A 430 -27.48 22.14 -15.24
C VAL A 430 -26.23 21.56 -15.90
N LEU A 431 -26.34 20.36 -16.48
CA LEU A 431 -25.24 19.73 -17.23
C LEU A 431 -25.01 20.55 -18.52
N GLN A 432 -23.75 20.94 -18.72
CA GLN A 432 -23.33 21.67 -19.91
C GLN A 432 -22.94 20.68 -21.02
N PRO A 433 -23.29 20.98 -22.28
CA PRO A 433 -22.84 20.19 -23.42
C PRO A 433 -21.36 20.43 -23.64
N VAL A 434 -20.57 19.36 -23.53
CA VAL A 434 -19.12 19.41 -23.78
C VAL A 434 -18.68 18.22 -24.65
N THR A 435 -17.68 18.46 -25.47
CA THR A 435 -17.13 17.44 -26.36
C THR A 435 -16.30 16.42 -25.57
N THR A 436 -16.37 15.14 -25.91
CA THR A 436 -15.56 14.09 -25.26
C THR A 436 -14.10 14.17 -25.66
N SER A 437 -13.18 13.88 -24.76
CA SER A 437 -11.75 14.06 -24.98
C SER A 437 -10.98 12.81 -25.50
N GLY A 438 -11.66 11.82 -26.09
CA GLY A 438 -11.02 10.67 -26.72
C GLY A 438 -10.43 9.62 -25.75
N GLN A 439 -9.65 8.66 -26.26
CA GLN A 439 -9.12 7.53 -25.50
C GLN A 439 -8.05 7.95 -24.49
N VAL A 440 -8.04 7.30 -23.32
CA VAL A 440 -6.97 7.36 -22.32
C VAL A 440 -6.27 6.01 -22.34
N ASP A 441 -4.96 6.01 -22.56
CA ASP A 441 -4.13 4.86 -22.26
C ASP A 441 -3.93 4.81 -20.74
N LEU A 442 -4.34 3.73 -20.13
CA LEU A 442 -4.48 3.64 -18.67
C LEU A 442 -3.17 3.41 -17.95
N GLU A 443 -2.20 2.82 -18.62
CA GLU A 443 -0.87 2.54 -18.05
C GLU A 443 0.12 3.67 -18.31
N GLN A 444 -0.25 4.64 -19.18
CA GLN A 444 0.61 5.76 -19.51
C GLN A 444 0.19 7.04 -18.80
N THR A 445 1.16 7.78 -18.34
CA THR A 445 0.92 9.12 -17.83
C THR A 445 0.30 10.00 -18.90
N THR A 446 -0.87 10.56 -18.63
CA THR A 446 -1.59 11.41 -19.56
C THR A 446 -1.74 12.81 -19.00
N LYS A 447 -1.43 13.81 -19.82
CA LYS A 447 -1.66 15.21 -19.50
C LYS A 447 -3.00 15.69 -20.04
N PHE A 448 -3.74 16.36 -19.19
CA PHE A 448 -5.00 17.03 -19.50
C PHE A 448 -4.88 18.51 -19.17
N ALA A 449 -5.46 19.33 -19.99
CA ALA A 449 -5.64 20.74 -19.69
C ALA A 449 -7.03 21.21 -20.08
N PHE A 450 -7.61 22.08 -19.27
CA PHE A 450 -8.80 22.85 -19.67
C PHE A 450 -8.64 24.31 -19.30
N ALA A 451 -9.24 25.17 -20.09
CA ALA A 451 -9.30 26.61 -19.87
C ALA A 451 -10.73 27.11 -20.04
N TYR A 452 -11.14 28.00 -19.16
CA TYR A 452 -12.49 28.56 -19.15
C TYR A 452 -12.45 30.10 -19.05
N GLY A 453 -13.50 30.72 -19.52
CA GLY A 453 -13.73 32.17 -19.42
C GLY A 453 -14.45 32.73 -20.61
N ARG A 454 -15.26 33.77 -20.37
CA ARG A 454 -16.09 34.49 -21.37
C ARG A 454 -17.09 33.59 -22.10
N GLY A 455 -17.70 32.64 -21.38
CA GLY A 455 -18.67 31.71 -21.96
C GLY A 455 -18.06 30.64 -22.88
N VAL A 456 -16.73 30.48 -22.87
CA VAL A 456 -16.02 29.47 -23.67
C VAL A 456 -15.21 28.57 -22.78
N PHE A 457 -15.38 27.27 -22.96
CA PHE A 457 -14.56 26.22 -22.37
C PHE A 457 -13.72 25.59 -23.46
N SER A 458 -12.43 25.42 -23.19
CA SER A 458 -11.51 24.73 -24.09
C SER A 458 -10.83 23.62 -23.33
N HIS A 459 -10.64 22.47 -23.95
CA HIS A 459 -9.88 21.38 -23.36
C HIS A 459 -8.95 20.71 -24.37
N CYS A 460 -7.86 20.12 -23.87
CA CYS A 460 -6.84 19.46 -24.64
C CYS A 460 -6.26 18.28 -23.87
N ARG A 461 -5.79 17.27 -24.57
CA ARG A 461 -5.14 16.09 -24.01
C ARG A 461 -3.99 15.64 -24.91
N GLY A 462 -2.83 15.28 -24.32
CA GLY A 462 -1.72 14.64 -24.99
C GLY A 462 -1.21 15.40 -26.23
N GLY A 463 -1.22 16.73 -26.19
CA GLY A 463 -0.83 17.58 -27.32
C GLY A 463 -1.80 17.61 -28.49
N GLY A 464 -2.97 16.94 -28.39
CA GLY A 464 -3.99 16.92 -29.45
C GLY A 464 -4.64 18.27 -29.68
N ALA A 465 -5.49 18.36 -30.71
CA ALA A 465 -6.23 19.60 -31.00
C ALA A 465 -7.16 19.97 -29.85
N ALA A 466 -7.11 21.21 -29.39
CA ALA A 466 -8.02 21.70 -28.37
C ALA A 466 -9.42 21.92 -28.96
N SER A 467 -10.46 21.41 -28.26
CA SER A 467 -11.84 21.72 -28.59
C SER A 467 -12.31 22.97 -27.84
N ASN A 468 -13.36 23.62 -28.39
CA ASN A 468 -13.99 24.76 -27.76
C ASN A 468 -15.49 24.51 -27.70
N ASP A 469 -16.06 24.66 -26.52
CA ASP A 469 -17.49 24.51 -26.27
C ASP A 469 -18.04 25.80 -25.63
N ALA A 470 -19.23 26.20 -26.02
CA ALA A 470 -19.97 27.27 -25.34
C ALA A 470 -20.49 26.72 -24.02
N PHE A 471 -20.32 27.45 -22.92
CA PHE A 471 -20.74 26.98 -21.62
C PHE A 471 -21.12 28.16 -20.69
N THR A 472 -21.79 27.83 -19.60
CA THR A 472 -22.00 28.75 -18.48
C THR A 472 -21.01 28.41 -17.39
N GLU A 473 -20.22 29.40 -16.96
CA GLU A 473 -19.21 29.21 -15.92
C GLU A 473 -19.85 28.74 -14.60
N PRO A 474 -19.36 27.63 -14.00
CA PRO A 474 -19.72 27.29 -12.65
C PRO A 474 -19.17 28.32 -11.68
N THR A 475 -19.94 28.70 -10.69
CA THR A 475 -19.60 29.71 -9.69
C THR A 475 -19.36 29.07 -8.32
N GLY A 476 -18.50 29.70 -7.49
CA GLY A 476 -18.28 29.28 -6.13
C GLY A 476 -17.42 28.02 -6.00
N ILE A 477 -16.69 27.62 -7.02
CA ILE A 477 -15.73 26.53 -6.92
C ILE A 477 -14.66 26.89 -5.88
N ASN A 478 -14.51 26.05 -4.85
CA ASN A 478 -13.66 26.33 -3.71
C ASN A 478 -12.76 25.17 -3.30
N SER A 479 -12.86 24.02 -3.98
CA SER A 479 -12.05 22.86 -3.67
C SER A 479 -11.76 21.98 -4.90
N ALA A 480 -10.58 21.38 -4.91
CA ALA A 480 -10.25 20.25 -5.77
C ALA A 480 -10.33 18.96 -4.97
N TYR A 481 -10.88 17.91 -5.57
CA TYR A 481 -11.17 16.64 -4.93
C TYR A 481 -10.61 15.47 -5.71
N PHE A 482 -10.05 14.50 -4.97
CA PHE A 482 -9.40 13.32 -5.52
C PHE A 482 -9.84 12.07 -4.74
N GLY A 483 -10.18 10.98 -5.43
CA GLY A 483 -10.52 9.71 -4.79
C GLY A 483 -12.01 9.53 -4.52
N ALA A 484 -12.34 8.78 -3.45
CA ALA A 484 -13.71 8.42 -3.11
C ALA A 484 -14.49 9.60 -2.53
N GLN A 485 -15.75 9.76 -2.92
CA GLN A 485 -16.63 10.77 -2.36
C GLN A 485 -18.04 10.24 -2.13
N GLY A 486 -18.45 10.11 -0.87
CA GLY A 486 -19.83 9.82 -0.48
C GLY A 486 -20.45 8.66 -1.25
N ALA A 487 -21.60 8.89 -1.87
CA ALA A 487 -22.33 7.91 -2.66
C ALA A 487 -21.81 7.71 -4.09
N ILE A 488 -20.69 8.34 -4.49
CA ILE A 488 -20.14 8.21 -5.84
C ILE A 488 -19.30 6.94 -5.90
N ALA A 489 -19.81 5.95 -6.64
CA ALA A 489 -19.24 4.60 -6.71
C ALA A 489 -17.90 4.49 -7.49
N ASN A 490 -17.43 5.58 -8.10
CA ASN A 490 -16.33 5.55 -9.05
C ASN A 490 -15.12 6.30 -8.53
N THR A 491 -14.34 5.64 -7.68
CA THR A 491 -13.13 6.22 -7.08
C THR A 491 -12.02 6.32 -8.13
N PHE A 492 -11.32 7.46 -8.18
CA PHE A 492 -10.05 7.55 -8.86
C PHE A 492 -9.07 6.52 -8.27
N CYS A 493 -8.43 5.75 -9.14
CA CYS A 493 -7.42 4.78 -8.78
C CYS A 493 -6.20 5.02 -9.65
N GLY A 494 -5.16 5.63 -9.10
CA GLY A 494 -3.99 6.00 -9.89
C GLY A 494 -3.09 7.01 -9.20
N HIS A 495 -2.22 7.63 -10.00
CA HIS A 495 -1.29 8.63 -9.55
C HIS A 495 -1.66 10.01 -10.09
N ILE A 496 -1.59 11.01 -9.24
CA ILE A 496 -1.61 12.43 -9.63
C ILE A 496 -0.17 12.92 -9.55
N LYS A 497 0.47 13.02 -10.71
CA LYS A 497 1.88 13.44 -10.80
C LYS A 497 2.03 14.93 -10.62
N SER A 498 1.12 15.70 -11.23
CA SER A 498 1.06 17.16 -11.07
C SER A 498 -0.37 17.69 -11.23
N LEU A 499 -0.64 18.80 -10.56
CA LEU A 499 -1.84 19.61 -10.72
C LEU A 499 -1.44 21.08 -10.62
N GLN A 500 -1.76 21.86 -11.65
CA GLN A 500 -1.46 23.28 -11.71
C GLN A 500 -2.73 24.08 -12.03
N TYR A 501 -2.95 25.15 -11.31
CA TYR A 501 -3.98 26.14 -11.61
C TYR A 501 -3.33 27.45 -12.03
N ILE A 502 -3.83 28.06 -13.10
CA ILE A 502 -3.37 29.35 -13.64
C ILE A 502 -4.59 30.28 -13.66
N PRO A 503 -4.60 31.41 -12.93
CA PRO A 503 -5.76 32.30 -12.79
C PRO A 503 -5.99 33.17 -14.03
N ARG A 504 -5.93 32.57 -15.19
CA ARG A 504 -6.24 33.17 -16.48
C ARG A 504 -6.54 32.09 -17.51
N ARG A 505 -7.38 32.41 -18.49
CA ARG A 505 -7.63 31.54 -19.63
C ARG A 505 -6.44 31.56 -20.59
N LEU A 506 -5.81 30.40 -20.81
CA LEU A 506 -4.80 30.20 -21.83
C LEU A 506 -5.43 29.94 -23.21
N THR A 507 -4.65 30.17 -24.27
CA THR A 507 -5.06 29.90 -25.65
C THR A 507 -4.98 28.40 -25.96
N ASN A 508 -5.69 27.96 -26.99
CA ASN A 508 -5.66 26.57 -27.44
C ASN A 508 -4.25 26.08 -27.78
N ALA A 509 -3.41 26.92 -28.39
CA ALA A 509 -2.02 26.59 -28.68
C ALA A 509 -1.21 26.35 -27.41
N GLN A 510 -1.41 27.17 -26.37
CA GLN A 510 -0.77 26.96 -25.06
C GLN A 510 -1.26 25.70 -24.36
N LEU A 511 -2.56 25.35 -24.46
CA LEU A 511 -3.07 24.08 -23.93
C LEU A 511 -2.42 22.88 -24.62
N GLN A 512 -2.25 22.93 -25.93
CA GLN A 512 -1.57 21.88 -26.70
C GLN A 512 -0.12 21.72 -26.27
N GLU A 513 0.62 22.81 -26.09
CA GLU A 513 2.01 22.78 -25.64
C GLU A 513 2.13 22.20 -24.22
N LEU A 514 1.27 22.59 -23.28
CA LEU A 514 1.29 22.11 -21.89
C LEU A 514 0.92 20.63 -21.75
N THR A 515 0.22 20.07 -22.72
CA THR A 515 -0.23 18.66 -22.70
C THR A 515 0.61 17.71 -23.55
N GLN A 516 1.69 18.18 -24.20
CA GLN A 516 2.68 17.36 -24.93
C GLN A 516 3.50 16.44 -24.04
#